data_547feeba214692b50b858b8cbbb16a94
#
_entry.id   547feeba214692b50b858b8cbbb16a94
#
_cell.length_a   1.000
_cell.length_b   1.000
_cell.length_c   1.000
_cell.angle_alpha   90.00
_cell.angle_beta   90.00
_cell.angle_gamma   90.00
#
_symmetry.space_group_name_H-M   'P 1'
#
loop_
_entity.id
_entity.type
_entity.pdbx_description
1 polymer ?
#
loop_
_entity_poly.entity_id
_entity_poly.type
_entity_poly.pdbx_seq_one_letter_code
_entity_poly.pdbx_strand_id
1 'polypeptide(L)'
;LIALDLDTPVVALESTVITHGLPRPQNLQLARDMEKAVREAGATPATVALLEGKIHIGLSDGELVRLADSESTLKVSHRDFATAIVKKADGGTTVAGTMYAANMAGIKVFATGGIGGVHKESAFDISTDLRSLAEIPTIVVCAGAKAILDLPATLEYLETMGVPVVGYQTDEFPA
;
A
#
# COMPACT_ATOMS: atom_id res chain seq x y z
N LEU A 1 8.28 -6.34 -14.77
CA LEU A 1 8.91 -5.08 -14.35
C LEU A 1 8.78 -4.12 -15.53
N ILE A 2 7.93 -3.10 -15.40
CA ILE A 2 8.03 -1.92 -16.26
C ILE A 2 9.39 -1.31 -15.93
N ALA A 3 10.18 -0.93 -16.95
CA ALA A 3 11.40 -0.17 -16.73
C ALA A 3 10.99 1.17 -16.10
N LEU A 4 11.20 1.29 -14.80
CA LEU A 4 10.97 2.55 -14.09
C LEU A 4 12.07 3.52 -14.57
N ASP A 5 11.65 4.67 -15.06
CA ASP A 5 12.57 5.78 -15.31
C ASP A 5 12.98 6.34 -13.93
N LEU A 6 14.21 6.02 -13.52
CA LEU A 6 14.74 6.46 -12.22
C LEU A 6 15.22 7.91 -12.23
N ASP A 7 15.17 8.59 -13.37
CA ASP A 7 15.50 10.04 -13.48
C ASP A 7 14.34 10.90 -12.95
N THR A 8 13.13 10.35 -12.80
CA THR A 8 11.99 11.00 -12.15
C THR A 8 11.71 10.37 -10.79
N PRO A 9 11.26 11.14 -9.77
CA PRO A 9 10.82 10.57 -8.50
C PRO A 9 9.72 9.53 -8.70
N VAL A 10 9.89 8.35 -8.09
CA VAL A 10 8.89 7.27 -8.18
C VAL A 10 8.14 7.16 -6.86
N VAL A 11 6.81 7.07 -6.94
CA VAL A 11 5.93 6.89 -5.78
C VAL A 11 5.18 5.57 -5.91
N ALA A 12 5.39 4.66 -4.96
CA ALA A 12 4.63 3.42 -4.88
C ALA A 12 3.18 3.69 -4.45
N LEU A 13 2.26 2.88 -4.95
CA LEU A 13 0.84 2.88 -4.59
C LEU A 13 0.39 1.46 -4.26
N GLU A 14 -0.44 1.31 -3.22
CA GLU A 14 -1.04 0.01 -2.89
C GLU A 14 -2.15 -0.38 -3.86
N SER A 15 -2.54 -1.63 -3.85
CA SER A 15 -3.63 -2.12 -4.68
C SER A 15 -4.74 -2.87 -3.92
N THR A 16 -4.60 -3.08 -2.61
CA THR A 16 -5.70 -3.62 -1.81
C THR A 16 -6.94 -2.73 -1.87
N VAL A 17 -6.79 -1.42 -1.94
CA VAL A 17 -7.90 -0.49 -2.11
C VAL A 17 -8.68 -0.74 -3.41
N ILE A 18 -8.01 -1.23 -4.44
CA ILE A 18 -8.62 -1.57 -5.73
C ILE A 18 -9.37 -2.91 -5.65
N THR A 19 -8.74 -3.92 -5.02
CA THR A 19 -9.28 -5.29 -5.01
C THR A 19 -10.28 -5.56 -3.90
N HIS A 20 -10.16 -4.86 -2.76
CA HIS A 20 -10.93 -5.12 -1.53
C HIS A 20 -11.50 -3.86 -0.86
N GLY A 21 -11.24 -2.68 -1.42
CA GLY A 21 -11.63 -1.42 -0.77
C GLY A 21 -12.97 -0.88 -1.28
N LEU A 22 -13.10 -0.66 -2.57
CA LEU A 22 -14.29 -0.06 -3.18
C LEU A 22 -14.99 -1.02 -4.14
N PRO A 23 -16.31 -0.88 -4.30
CA PRO A 23 -17.07 -1.61 -5.32
C PRO A 23 -16.68 -1.15 -6.73
N ARG A 24 -17.01 -1.97 -7.73
CA ARG A 24 -16.91 -1.61 -9.14
C ARG A 24 -18.03 -0.64 -9.51
N PRO A 25 -17.79 0.33 -10.38
CA PRO A 25 -16.54 0.67 -11.08
C PRO A 25 -15.66 1.67 -10.33
N GLN A 26 -16.05 2.07 -9.10
CA GLN A 26 -15.35 3.10 -8.32
C GLN A 26 -13.91 2.72 -7.97
N ASN A 27 -13.62 1.43 -7.79
CA ASN A 27 -12.28 0.90 -7.50
C ASN A 27 -11.28 1.23 -8.62
N LEU A 28 -11.66 1.02 -9.88
CA LEU A 28 -10.82 1.35 -11.04
C LEU A 28 -10.64 2.85 -11.20
N GLN A 29 -11.72 3.62 -11.00
CA GLN A 29 -11.65 5.07 -11.08
C GLN A 29 -10.68 5.61 -10.03
N LEU A 30 -10.76 5.14 -8.79
CA LEU A 30 -9.83 5.52 -7.73
C LEU A 30 -8.38 5.19 -8.10
N ALA A 31 -8.11 4.01 -8.65
CA ALA A 31 -6.76 3.64 -9.08
C ALA A 31 -6.18 4.64 -10.09
N ARG A 32 -6.98 5.00 -11.10
CA ARG A 32 -6.59 5.99 -12.11
C ARG A 32 -6.38 7.38 -11.52
N ASP A 33 -7.25 7.80 -10.60
CA ASP A 33 -7.16 9.10 -9.95
C ASP A 33 -5.92 9.20 -9.05
N MET A 34 -5.57 8.14 -8.32
CA MET A 34 -4.33 8.08 -7.54
C MET A 34 -3.09 8.22 -8.44
N GLU A 35 -3.01 7.45 -9.52
CA GLU A 35 -1.88 7.56 -10.45
C GLU A 35 -1.83 8.91 -11.15
N LYS A 36 -2.98 9.47 -11.51
CA LYS A 36 -3.07 10.80 -12.11
C LYS A 36 -2.53 11.87 -11.15
N ALA A 37 -2.94 11.84 -9.87
CA ALA A 37 -2.45 12.79 -8.87
C ALA A 37 -0.93 12.75 -8.70
N VAL A 38 -0.33 11.55 -8.72
CA VAL A 38 1.13 11.39 -8.67
C VAL A 38 1.79 12.00 -9.91
N ARG A 39 1.25 11.77 -11.11
CA ARG A 39 1.78 12.34 -12.37
C ARG A 39 1.66 13.86 -12.40
N GLU A 40 0.54 14.41 -11.94
CA GLU A 40 0.32 15.87 -11.87
C GLU A 40 1.27 16.54 -10.88
N ALA A 41 1.72 15.82 -9.86
CA ALA A 41 2.77 16.29 -8.93
C ALA A 41 4.20 16.14 -9.50
N GLY A 42 4.38 15.69 -10.74
CA GLY A 42 5.69 15.56 -11.38
C GLY A 42 6.45 14.27 -11.01
N ALA A 43 5.76 13.25 -10.49
CA ALA A 43 6.36 11.97 -10.14
C ALA A 43 5.78 10.82 -10.99
N THR A 44 6.45 9.68 -10.99
CA THR A 44 6.02 8.46 -11.68
C THR A 44 5.27 7.56 -10.69
N PRO A 45 3.99 7.22 -10.91
CA PRO A 45 3.28 6.28 -10.08
C PRO A 45 3.74 4.85 -10.35
N ALA A 46 3.86 4.07 -9.29
CA ALA A 46 4.19 2.65 -9.36
C ALA A 46 3.20 1.84 -8.50
N THR A 47 2.02 1.59 -9.06
CA THR A 47 1.03 0.71 -8.41
C THR A 47 1.58 -0.70 -8.35
N VAL A 48 1.56 -1.31 -7.15
CA VAL A 48 2.12 -2.64 -6.88
C VAL A 48 1.01 -3.67 -6.77
N ALA A 49 1.14 -4.78 -7.49
CA ALA A 49 0.21 -5.90 -7.42
C ALA A 49 0.89 -7.22 -7.75
N LEU A 50 0.19 -8.33 -7.55
CA LEU A 50 0.53 -9.63 -8.12
C LEU A 50 -0.42 -9.94 -9.27
N LEU A 51 0.16 -10.34 -10.40
CA LEU A 51 -0.58 -10.85 -11.55
C LEU A 51 0.06 -12.18 -11.99
N GLU A 52 -0.74 -13.25 -12.03
CA GLU A 52 -0.28 -14.61 -12.36
C GLU A 52 0.91 -15.08 -11.50
N GLY A 53 0.91 -14.69 -10.23
CA GLY A 53 1.97 -15.01 -9.28
C GLY A 53 3.29 -14.26 -9.52
N LYS A 54 3.28 -13.19 -10.29
CA LYS A 54 4.43 -12.30 -10.48
C LYS A 54 4.18 -10.96 -9.81
N ILE A 55 5.21 -10.42 -9.18
CA ILE A 55 5.16 -9.08 -8.61
C ILE A 55 5.32 -8.07 -9.76
N HIS A 56 4.31 -7.24 -9.93
CA HIS A 56 4.30 -6.11 -10.85
C HIS A 56 4.46 -4.81 -10.05
N ILE A 57 5.34 -3.93 -10.52
CA ILE A 57 5.59 -2.62 -9.93
C ILE A 57 5.46 -1.60 -11.06
N GLY A 58 4.45 -0.75 -10.97
CA GLY A 58 3.93 0.03 -12.09
C GLY A 58 3.04 -0.84 -12.98
N LEU A 59 1.75 -0.59 -12.96
CA LEU A 59 0.78 -1.31 -13.80
C LEU A 59 0.43 -0.49 -15.03
N SER A 60 0.27 -1.18 -16.17
CA SER A 60 -0.41 -0.61 -17.34
C SER A 60 -1.91 -0.44 -17.06
N ASP A 61 -2.60 0.40 -17.83
CA ASP A 61 -4.06 0.57 -17.68
C ASP A 61 -4.81 -0.75 -17.88
N GLY A 62 -4.34 -1.61 -18.80
CA GLY A 62 -4.92 -2.94 -18.99
C GLY A 62 -4.75 -3.87 -17.78
N GLU A 63 -3.62 -3.78 -17.08
CA GLU A 63 -3.38 -4.54 -15.84
C GLU A 63 -4.19 -3.99 -14.67
N LEU A 64 -4.40 -2.66 -14.59
CA LEU A 64 -5.29 -2.04 -13.61
C LEU A 64 -6.74 -2.50 -13.82
N VAL A 65 -7.23 -2.50 -15.07
CA VAL A 65 -8.57 -2.99 -15.42
C VAL A 65 -8.68 -4.47 -15.02
N ARG A 66 -7.72 -5.31 -15.41
CA ARG A 66 -7.72 -6.73 -15.05
C ARG A 66 -7.80 -6.94 -13.54
N LEU A 67 -6.99 -6.21 -12.77
CA LEU A 67 -6.96 -6.32 -11.32
C LEU A 67 -8.28 -5.86 -10.68
N ALA A 68 -8.84 -4.76 -11.17
CA ALA A 68 -10.09 -4.18 -10.67
C ALA A 68 -11.30 -5.07 -10.96
N ASP A 69 -11.29 -5.79 -12.10
CA ASP A 69 -12.39 -6.65 -12.55
C ASP A 69 -12.27 -8.10 -12.03
N SER A 70 -11.15 -8.47 -11.43
CA SER A 70 -10.96 -9.83 -10.92
C SER A 70 -11.86 -10.11 -9.70
N GLU A 71 -12.58 -11.25 -9.71
CA GLU A 71 -13.45 -11.68 -8.60
C GLU A 71 -12.72 -12.52 -7.55
N SER A 72 -11.50 -12.99 -7.88
CA SER A 72 -10.74 -13.95 -7.04
C SER A 72 -9.32 -13.46 -6.76
N THR A 73 -9.19 -12.20 -6.31
CA THR A 73 -7.90 -11.65 -5.92
C THR A 73 -7.56 -11.99 -4.47
N LEU A 74 -6.29 -12.29 -4.21
CA LEU A 74 -5.77 -12.40 -2.85
C LEU A 74 -5.48 -11.02 -2.27
N LYS A 75 -5.67 -10.88 -0.96
CA LYS A 75 -5.11 -9.77 -0.19
C LYS A 75 -3.70 -10.16 0.23
N VAL A 76 -2.69 -9.50 -0.32
CA VAL A 76 -1.29 -9.90 -0.19
C VAL A 76 -0.55 -8.97 0.75
N SER A 77 -0.19 -9.48 1.91
CA SER A 77 0.77 -8.89 2.84
C SER A 77 2.15 -9.55 2.65
N HIS A 78 3.16 -9.12 3.39
CA HIS A 78 4.52 -9.66 3.30
C HIS A 78 4.56 -11.19 3.37
N ARG A 79 3.82 -11.82 4.30
CA ARG A 79 3.78 -13.26 4.49
C ARG A 79 3.13 -14.04 3.34
N ASP A 80 2.33 -13.37 2.51
CA ASP A 80 1.47 -14.05 1.53
C ASP A 80 2.13 -14.19 0.17
N PHE A 81 3.25 -13.49 -0.10
CA PHE A 81 3.93 -13.50 -1.40
C PHE A 81 4.28 -14.91 -1.87
N ALA A 82 4.92 -15.71 -1.02
CA ALA A 82 5.33 -17.07 -1.40
C ALA A 82 4.13 -17.92 -1.84
N THR A 83 3.03 -17.87 -1.07
CA THR A 83 1.81 -18.61 -1.40
C THR A 83 1.16 -18.10 -2.68
N ALA A 84 1.08 -16.77 -2.87
CA ALA A 84 0.50 -16.17 -4.07
C ALA A 84 1.30 -16.49 -5.33
N ILE A 85 2.64 -16.49 -5.24
CA ILE A 85 3.54 -16.84 -6.35
C ILE A 85 3.36 -18.30 -6.75
N VAL A 86 3.38 -19.23 -5.78
CA VAL A 86 3.23 -20.68 -6.04
C VAL A 86 1.86 -20.99 -6.65
N LYS A 87 0.81 -20.32 -6.19
CA LYS A 87 -0.56 -20.46 -6.71
C LYS A 87 -0.79 -19.75 -8.04
N LYS A 88 0.18 -18.99 -8.54
CA LYS A 88 0.03 -18.12 -9.71
C LYS A 88 -1.20 -17.20 -9.59
N ALA A 89 -1.45 -16.70 -8.39
CA ALA A 89 -2.65 -15.93 -8.10
C ALA A 89 -2.47 -14.46 -8.49
N ASP A 90 -3.61 -13.82 -8.80
CA ASP A 90 -3.71 -12.36 -8.83
C ASP A 90 -3.98 -11.85 -7.41
N GLY A 91 -3.44 -10.70 -7.05
CA GLY A 91 -3.60 -10.16 -5.71
C GLY A 91 -3.29 -8.67 -5.58
N GLY A 92 -4.06 -8.00 -4.74
CA GLY A 92 -3.79 -6.64 -4.31
C GLY A 92 -2.86 -6.62 -3.10
N THR A 93 -1.83 -5.77 -3.13
CA THR A 93 -0.88 -5.62 -2.03
C THR A 93 -1.40 -4.67 -0.96
N THR A 94 -1.26 -5.07 0.31
CA THR A 94 -1.49 -4.21 1.48
C THR A 94 -0.38 -3.16 1.60
N VAL A 95 -0.49 -2.24 2.56
CA VAL A 95 0.61 -1.31 2.89
C VAL A 95 1.91 -2.09 3.12
N ALA A 96 1.91 -3.10 3.98
CA ALA A 96 3.08 -3.95 4.23
C ALA A 96 3.60 -4.66 2.98
N GLY A 97 2.70 -5.22 2.16
CA GLY A 97 3.06 -5.87 0.90
C GLY A 97 3.66 -4.90 -0.11
N THR A 98 3.06 -3.72 -0.23
CA THR A 98 3.55 -2.66 -1.13
C THR A 98 4.93 -2.17 -0.71
N MET A 99 5.13 -1.89 0.58
CA MET A 99 6.44 -1.47 1.10
C MET A 99 7.54 -2.50 0.81
N TYR A 100 7.23 -3.79 1.02
CA TYR A 100 8.16 -4.87 0.73
C TYR A 100 8.59 -4.90 -0.74
N ALA A 101 7.63 -4.90 -1.67
CA ALA A 101 7.90 -4.92 -3.10
C ALA A 101 8.59 -3.64 -3.59
N ALA A 102 8.13 -2.47 -3.11
CA ALA A 102 8.72 -1.18 -3.44
C ALA A 102 10.20 -1.08 -3.01
N ASN A 103 10.51 -1.54 -1.79
CA ASN A 103 11.88 -1.56 -1.28
C ASN A 103 12.80 -2.47 -2.10
N MET A 104 12.30 -3.64 -2.55
CA MET A 104 13.05 -4.52 -3.48
C MET A 104 13.37 -3.84 -4.81
N ALA A 105 12.53 -2.92 -5.26
CA ALA A 105 12.74 -2.12 -6.47
C ALA A 105 13.51 -0.81 -6.22
N GLY A 106 13.93 -0.54 -4.98
CA GLY A 106 14.67 0.67 -4.63
C GLY A 106 13.79 1.92 -4.48
N ILE A 107 12.46 1.79 -4.53
CA ILE A 107 11.51 2.91 -4.35
C ILE A 107 11.51 3.33 -2.88
N LYS A 108 11.65 4.64 -2.62
CA LYS A 108 11.79 5.20 -1.27
C LYS A 108 10.55 5.91 -0.75
N VAL A 109 9.58 6.20 -1.62
CA VAL A 109 8.35 6.92 -1.26
C VAL A 109 7.13 6.08 -1.63
N PHE A 110 6.20 5.97 -0.72
CA PHE A 110 4.93 5.27 -0.90
C PHE A 110 3.79 6.16 -0.41
N ALA A 111 2.73 6.28 -1.19
CA ALA A 111 1.53 7.02 -0.82
C ALA A 111 0.32 6.08 -0.68
N THR A 112 -0.46 6.24 0.38
CA THR A 112 -1.68 5.46 0.65
C THR A 112 -2.75 6.32 1.32
N GLY A 113 -3.99 5.92 1.23
CA GLY A 113 -5.10 6.57 1.93
C GLY A 113 -5.03 6.42 3.45
N GLY A 114 -4.53 5.30 3.95
CA GLY A 114 -4.39 5.06 5.39
C GLY A 114 -3.74 3.73 5.71
N ILE A 115 -2.94 3.72 6.77
CA ILE A 115 -2.28 2.52 7.27
C ILE A 115 -3.22 1.67 8.14
N GLY A 116 -2.87 0.40 8.30
CA GLY A 116 -3.42 -0.44 9.36
C GLY A 116 -2.86 -0.05 10.73
N GLY A 117 -3.43 -0.59 11.78
CA GLY A 117 -3.04 -0.26 13.15
C GLY A 117 -3.46 -1.36 14.13
N VAL A 118 -3.65 -0.97 15.38
CA VAL A 118 -4.18 -1.83 16.46
C VAL A 118 -5.71 -1.83 16.39
N HIS A 119 -6.32 -3.02 16.44
CA HIS A 119 -7.79 -3.14 16.45
C HIS A 119 -8.36 -2.94 17.86
N LYS A 120 -9.52 -2.24 17.97
CA LYS A 120 -10.15 -1.90 19.25
C LYS A 120 -10.59 -3.12 20.06
N GLU A 121 -10.92 -4.21 19.38
CA GLU A 121 -11.52 -5.40 20.00
C GLU A 121 -10.48 -6.37 20.58
N SER A 122 -9.22 -6.27 20.19
CA SER A 122 -8.16 -7.18 20.62
C SER A 122 -6.79 -6.51 20.59
N ALA A 123 -6.14 -6.45 21.73
CA ALA A 123 -4.78 -5.92 21.85
C ALA A 123 -3.72 -6.73 21.07
N PHE A 124 -4.05 -7.93 20.60
CA PHE A 124 -3.16 -8.78 19.79
C PHE A 124 -3.52 -8.77 18.30
N ASP A 125 -4.61 -8.12 17.92
CA ASP A 125 -4.96 -7.93 16.50
C ASP A 125 -4.30 -6.64 15.99
N ILE A 126 -3.04 -6.78 15.61
CA ILE A 126 -2.17 -5.70 15.16
C ILE A 126 -1.84 -5.91 13.68
N SER A 127 -2.05 -4.87 12.87
CA SER A 127 -1.69 -4.90 11.46
C SER A 127 -0.19 -5.12 11.25
N THR A 128 0.15 -5.98 10.30
CA THR A 128 1.54 -6.16 9.85
C THR A 128 2.14 -4.88 9.26
N ASP A 129 1.32 -3.90 8.90
CA ASP A 129 1.77 -2.60 8.40
C ASP A 129 2.68 -1.90 9.41
N LEU A 130 2.32 -1.95 10.71
CA LEU A 130 3.11 -1.29 11.77
C LEU A 130 4.52 -1.86 11.89
N ARG A 131 4.65 -3.18 11.79
CA ARG A 131 5.95 -3.84 11.76
C ARG A 131 6.75 -3.47 10.52
N SER A 132 6.10 -3.45 9.35
CA SER A 132 6.76 -3.08 8.10
C SER A 132 7.25 -1.63 8.11
N LEU A 133 6.51 -0.71 8.74
CA LEU A 133 6.92 0.68 8.94
C LEU A 133 8.21 0.79 9.78
N ALA A 134 8.40 -0.10 10.74
CA ALA A 134 9.61 -0.14 11.56
C ALA A 134 10.82 -0.76 10.85
N GLU A 135 10.60 -1.76 10.00
CA GLU A 135 11.67 -2.58 9.41
C GLU A 135 12.10 -2.15 8.02
N ILE A 136 11.21 -1.50 7.24
CA ILE A 136 11.46 -1.19 5.83
C ILE A 136 11.76 0.31 5.66
N PRO A 137 12.92 0.68 5.11
CA PRO A 137 13.33 2.09 4.98
C PRO A 137 12.62 2.78 3.81
N THR A 138 11.32 3.04 3.99
CA THR A 138 10.43 3.70 3.02
C THR A 138 9.66 4.82 3.73
N ILE A 139 9.58 5.99 3.13
CA ILE A 139 8.73 7.09 3.61
C ILE A 139 7.30 6.77 3.17
N VAL A 140 6.39 6.64 4.15
CA VAL A 140 4.98 6.41 3.87
C VAL A 140 4.19 7.70 4.13
N VAL A 141 3.58 8.22 3.08
CA VAL A 141 2.68 9.39 3.14
C VAL A 141 1.25 8.86 3.18
N CYS A 142 0.52 9.20 4.24
CA CYS A 142 -0.85 8.73 4.42
C CYS A 142 -1.72 9.77 5.14
N ALA A 143 -3.03 9.56 5.10
CA ALA A 143 -3.97 10.37 5.89
C ALA A 143 -4.13 9.86 7.35
N GLY A 144 -3.17 9.08 7.84
CA GLY A 144 -3.19 8.50 9.17
C GLY A 144 -3.56 7.02 9.18
N ALA A 145 -4.01 6.51 10.33
CA ALA A 145 -4.56 5.17 10.45
C ALA A 145 -6.06 5.16 10.14
N LYS A 146 -6.59 4.02 9.73
CA LYS A 146 -8.04 3.88 9.43
C LYS A 146 -8.87 4.16 10.68
N ALA A 147 -9.96 4.94 10.55
CA ALA A 147 -10.81 5.41 11.66
C ALA A 147 -11.42 4.30 12.54
N ILE A 148 -11.53 3.08 12.03
CA ILE A 148 -12.03 1.91 12.79
C ILE A 148 -11.03 1.38 13.83
N LEU A 149 -9.77 1.83 13.77
CA LEU A 149 -8.68 1.34 14.60
C LEU A 149 -8.59 2.10 15.92
N ASP A 150 -7.87 1.55 16.88
CA ASP A 150 -7.45 2.21 18.09
C ASP A 150 -6.27 3.14 17.81
N LEU A 151 -6.57 4.43 17.57
CA LEU A 151 -5.55 5.40 17.17
C LEU A 151 -4.51 5.66 18.27
N PRO A 152 -4.90 5.85 19.54
CA PRO A 152 -3.93 5.97 20.63
C PRO A 152 -2.99 4.76 20.71
N ALA A 153 -3.53 3.54 20.73
CA ALA A 153 -2.72 2.32 20.79
C ALA A 153 -1.85 2.14 19.53
N THR A 154 -2.32 2.59 18.37
CA THR A 154 -1.55 2.55 17.11
C THR A 154 -0.34 3.48 17.20
N LEU A 155 -0.52 4.70 17.71
CA LEU A 155 0.56 5.68 17.89
C LEU A 155 1.59 5.20 18.90
N GLU A 156 1.15 4.69 20.06
CA GLU A 156 2.01 4.08 21.08
C GLU A 156 2.84 2.91 20.53
N TYR A 157 2.22 2.09 19.68
CA TYR A 157 2.93 0.99 19.03
C TYR A 157 4.03 1.50 18.08
N LEU A 158 3.71 2.49 17.25
CA LEU A 158 4.68 3.11 16.33
C LEU A 158 5.85 3.73 17.10
N GLU A 159 5.57 4.44 18.20
CA GLU A 159 6.59 5.01 19.09
C GLU A 159 7.48 3.90 19.68
N THR A 160 6.88 2.85 20.23
CA THR A 160 7.59 1.68 20.78
C THR A 160 8.53 1.04 19.75
N MET A 161 8.10 0.98 18.48
CA MET A 161 8.89 0.43 17.39
C MET A 161 9.90 1.42 16.80
N GLY A 162 9.98 2.65 17.34
CA GLY A 162 10.91 3.68 16.89
C GLY A 162 10.59 4.26 15.51
N VAL A 163 9.32 4.22 15.09
CA VAL A 163 8.86 4.77 13.81
C VAL A 163 8.62 6.28 13.95
N PRO A 164 9.36 7.14 13.24
CA PRO A 164 9.09 8.57 13.27
C PRO A 164 7.72 8.88 12.62
N VAL A 165 6.85 9.54 13.38
CA VAL A 165 5.56 10.04 12.88
C VAL A 165 5.63 11.55 12.79
N VAL A 166 5.42 12.09 11.59
CA VAL A 166 5.53 13.52 11.30
C VAL A 166 4.21 14.03 10.74
N GLY A 167 3.61 15.02 11.40
CA GLY A 167 2.43 15.72 10.91
C GLY A 167 2.83 16.77 9.86
N TYR A 168 2.19 16.72 8.68
CA TYR A 168 2.32 17.78 7.69
C TYR A 168 1.15 18.75 7.84
N GLN A 169 1.44 19.97 8.32
CA GLN A 169 0.44 21.02 8.60
C GLN A 169 -0.64 20.58 9.63
N THR A 170 -0.29 19.66 10.54
CA THR A 170 -1.19 19.21 11.62
C THR A 170 -0.38 18.80 12.84
N ASP A 171 -0.95 19.03 14.02
CA ASP A 171 -0.41 18.60 15.31
C ASP A 171 -1.15 17.36 15.86
N GLU A 172 -2.17 16.88 15.11
CA GLU A 172 -2.98 15.74 15.51
C GLU A 172 -2.70 14.54 14.59
N PHE A 173 -2.71 13.33 15.15
CA PHE A 173 -2.67 12.09 14.38
C PHE A 173 -4.03 11.87 13.72
N PRO A 174 -4.16 11.98 12.40
CA PRO A 174 -5.46 11.95 11.74
C PRO A 174 -6.05 10.53 11.67
N ALA A 175 -7.39 10.51 11.52
CA ALA A 175 -8.22 9.31 11.39
C ALA A 175 -9.14 9.41 10.17
#